data_1d5a01f7c8c5c48f45a0474170fe8009
#
_entry.id   1d5a01f7c8c5c48f45a0474170fe8009
#
_cell.length_a   1.000
_cell.length_b   1.000
_cell.length_c   1.000
_cell.angle_alpha   90.00
_cell.angle_beta   90.00
_cell.angle_gamma   90.00
#
_symmetry.space_group_name_H-M   'P 1'
#
loop_
_entity.id
_entity.type
_entity.pdbx_description
1 polymer ?
#
loop_
_entity_poly.entity_id
_entity_poly.type
_entity_poly.pdbx_seq_one_letter_code
_entity_poly.pdbx_strand_id
1 'polypeptide(L)'
;MTAIYFFFAVMGDGVSQAAQTFLPPVLGSRRATGTAAMLLLAACGLGILNAVASCGVALALPGLFTKSAEVIAIMAECAPAMSIALLLHTASMGSEGCLLAARDMRFMSFCYAPNAALSSW
;
A
#
# COMPACT_ATOMS: atom_id res chain seq x y z
N MET A 1 -3.11 16.47 -3.81
CA MET A 1 -3.36 15.18 -3.09
C MET A 1 -2.79 13.99 -3.84
N THR A 2 -3.08 13.80 -5.14
CA THR A 2 -2.63 12.64 -5.93
C THR A 2 -1.10 12.44 -5.90
N ALA A 3 -0.31 13.50 -6.02
CA ALA A 3 1.15 13.41 -5.97
C ALA A 3 1.66 12.91 -4.59
N ILE A 4 1.05 13.37 -3.49
CA ILE A 4 1.38 12.91 -2.14
C ILE A 4 1.04 11.42 -2.01
N TYR A 5 -0.15 11.03 -2.47
CA TYR A 5 -0.57 9.63 -2.46
C TYR A 5 0.42 8.73 -3.20
N PHE A 6 0.76 9.06 -4.46
CA PHE A 6 1.69 8.25 -5.25
C PHE A 6 3.09 8.18 -4.66
N PHE A 7 3.58 9.27 -4.08
CA PHE A 7 4.88 9.27 -3.41
C PHE A 7 4.94 8.22 -2.29
N PHE A 8 3.91 8.15 -1.45
CA PHE A 8 3.85 7.17 -0.36
C PHE A 8 3.43 5.77 -0.84
N ALA A 9 2.64 5.65 -1.91
CA ALA A 9 2.23 4.37 -2.47
C ALA A 9 3.42 3.55 -2.99
N VAL A 10 4.40 4.19 -3.63
CA VAL A 10 5.64 3.54 -4.12
C VAL A 10 6.40 2.82 -2.99
N MET A 11 6.29 3.28 -1.75
CA MET A 11 6.89 2.57 -0.61
C MET A 11 6.21 1.22 -0.34
N GLY A 12 4.92 1.09 -0.65
CA GLY A 12 4.20 -0.18 -0.59
C GLY A 12 4.72 -1.21 -1.60
N ASP A 13 5.10 -0.76 -2.79
CA ASP A 13 5.65 -1.62 -3.84
C ASP A 13 6.96 -2.27 -3.39
N GLY A 14 7.77 -1.58 -2.58
CA GLY A 14 9.00 -2.12 -2.00
C GLY A 14 8.74 -3.36 -1.12
N VAL A 15 7.63 -3.40 -0.40
CA VAL A 15 7.26 -4.59 0.41
C VAL A 15 6.87 -5.76 -0.48
N SER A 16 6.14 -5.51 -1.57
CA SER A 16 5.79 -6.53 -2.56
C SER A 16 7.04 -7.15 -3.18
N GLN A 17 8.02 -6.33 -3.56
CA GLN A 17 9.30 -6.80 -4.11
C GLN A 17 10.12 -7.59 -3.07
N ALA A 18 10.13 -7.15 -1.81
CA ALA A 18 10.76 -7.89 -0.73
C ALA A 18 10.13 -9.28 -0.54
N ALA A 19 8.80 -9.37 -0.59
CA ALA A 19 8.10 -10.65 -0.50
C ALA A 19 8.49 -11.60 -1.66
N GLN A 20 8.55 -11.09 -2.88
CA GLN A 20 8.98 -11.86 -4.05
C GLN A 20 10.44 -12.31 -3.99
N THR A 21 11.28 -11.63 -3.23
CA THR A 21 12.70 -11.97 -3.07
C THR A 21 12.93 -12.98 -1.95
N PHE A 22 12.29 -12.76 -0.80
CA PHE A 22 12.61 -13.54 0.42
C PHE A 22 11.71 -14.78 0.61
N LEU A 23 10.52 -14.79 0.04
CA LEU A 23 9.58 -15.90 0.23
C LEU A 23 9.92 -17.14 -0.63
N PRO A 24 10.28 -17.02 -1.92
CA PRO A 24 10.54 -18.20 -2.78
C PRO A 24 11.57 -19.19 -2.24
N PRO A 25 12.72 -18.78 -1.67
CA PRO A 25 13.72 -19.72 -1.16
C PRO A 25 13.25 -20.58 0.00
N VAL A 26 12.21 -20.15 0.74
CA VAL A 26 11.69 -20.85 1.92
C VAL A 26 10.37 -21.56 1.66
N LEU A 27 9.79 -21.41 0.45
CA LEU A 27 8.58 -22.12 0.05
C LEU A 27 8.76 -23.63 0.16
N GLY A 28 7.75 -24.29 0.76
CA GLY A 28 7.81 -25.73 1.02
C GLY A 28 8.48 -26.10 2.36
N SER A 29 9.06 -25.15 3.08
CA SER A 29 9.59 -25.36 4.42
C SER A 29 8.61 -24.87 5.51
N ARG A 30 8.80 -25.35 6.75
CA ARG A 30 8.03 -24.85 7.90
C ARG A 30 8.26 -23.35 8.17
N ARG A 31 9.29 -22.75 7.59
CA ARG A 31 9.63 -21.33 7.73
C ARG A 31 8.81 -20.42 6.81
N ALA A 32 8.20 -20.97 5.75
CA ALA A 32 7.44 -20.18 4.76
C ALA A 32 6.32 -19.35 5.42
N THR A 33 5.52 -19.97 6.29
CA THR A 33 4.44 -19.29 7.00
C THR A 33 4.95 -18.17 7.91
N GLY A 34 6.05 -18.43 8.64
CA GLY A 34 6.67 -17.42 9.50
C GLY A 34 7.23 -16.25 8.71
N THR A 35 7.90 -16.51 7.60
CA THR A 35 8.41 -15.46 6.70
C THR A 35 7.29 -14.64 6.09
N ALA A 36 6.22 -15.28 5.61
CA ALA A 36 5.05 -14.58 5.07
C ALA A 36 4.38 -13.71 6.15
N ALA A 37 4.22 -14.22 7.37
CA ALA A 37 3.65 -13.44 8.48
C ALA A 37 4.52 -12.22 8.84
N MET A 38 5.85 -12.37 8.87
CA MET A 38 6.76 -11.24 9.12
C MET A 38 6.65 -10.18 8.01
N LEU A 39 6.56 -10.59 6.75
CA LEU A 39 6.42 -9.68 5.61
C LEU A 39 5.09 -8.93 5.67
N LEU A 40 4.00 -9.60 6.02
CA LEU A 40 2.70 -8.95 6.20
C LEU A 40 2.68 -7.98 7.40
N LEU A 41 3.32 -8.34 8.51
CA LEU A 41 3.47 -7.44 9.65
C LEU A 41 4.32 -6.22 9.29
N ALA A 42 5.39 -6.40 8.53
CA ALA A 42 6.21 -5.31 8.00
C ALA A 42 5.39 -4.41 7.05
N ALA A 43 4.56 -5.00 6.18
CA ALA A 43 3.65 -4.26 5.31
C ALA A 43 2.66 -3.40 6.12
N CYS A 44 2.04 -3.98 7.16
CA CYS A 44 1.12 -3.25 8.03
C CYS A 44 1.85 -2.11 8.79
N GLY A 45 3.04 -2.38 9.33
CA GLY A 45 3.84 -1.38 10.02
C GLY A 45 4.24 -0.22 9.11
N LEU A 46 4.70 -0.52 7.91
CA LEU A 46 5.02 0.49 6.90
C LEU A 46 3.76 1.24 6.43
N GLY A 47 2.63 0.55 6.31
CA GLY A 47 1.34 1.16 5.98
C GLY A 47 0.90 2.19 7.03
N ILE A 48 1.04 1.87 8.31
CA ILE A 48 0.76 2.81 9.41
C ILE A 48 1.71 4.01 9.35
N LEU A 49 3.00 3.78 9.14
CA LEU A 49 3.99 4.85 9.00
C LEU A 49 3.65 5.77 7.83
N ASN A 50 3.33 5.22 6.67
CA ASN A 50 2.92 5.96 5.48
C ASN A 50 1.63 6.76 5.70
N ALA A 51 0.64 6.16 6.38
CA ALA A 51 -0.62 6.83 6.71
C ALA A 51 -0.40 8.04 7.64
N VAL A 52 0.41 7.88 8.68
CA VAL A 52 0.74 8.97 9.61
C VAL A 52 1.57 10.05 8.93
N ALA A 53 2.59 9.66 8.15
CA ALA A 53 3.45 10.62 7.44
C ALA A 53 2.68 11.40 6.38
N SER A 54 1.84 10.75 5.58
CA SER A 54 1.03 11.40 4.55
C SER A 54 -0.02 12.35 5.15
N CYS A 55 -0.64 11.97 6.25
CA CYS A 55 -1.54 12.83 7.00
C CYS A 55 -0.80 14.06 7.54
N GLY A 56 0.37 13.86 8.15
CA GLY A 56 1.23 14.95 8.63
C GLY A 56 1.63 15.91 7.52
N VAL A 57 2.04 15.42 6.37
CA VAL A 57 2.38 16.26 5.20
C VAL A 57 1.15 17.03 4.71
N ALA A 58 -0.01 16.39 4.62
CA ALA A 58 -1.23 17.03 4.13
C ALA A 58 -1.78 18.09 5.08
N LEU A 59 -1.56 17.95 6.39
CA LEU A 59 -2.06 18.89 7.40
C LEU A 59 -1.05 19.97 7.78
N ALA A 60 0.26 19.62 7.89
CA ALA A 60 1.28 20.52 8.38
C ALA A 60 1.97 21.34 7.26
N LEU A 61 2.03 20.79 6.05
CA LEU A 61 2.81 21.37 4.94
C LEU A 61 1.99 21.74 3.70
N PRO A 62 0.66 22.00 3.77
CA PRO A 62 -0.11 22.32 2.57
C PRO A 62 0.36 23.63 1.92
N GLY A 63 0.87 24.58 2.71
CA GLY A 63 1.40 25.86 2.24
C GLY A 63 2.62 25.74 1.32
N LEU A 64 3.32 24.60 1.29
CA LEU A 64 4.40 24.31 0.33
C LEU A 64 3.85 23.97 -1.07
N PHE A 65 2.64 23.43 -1.14
CA PHE A 65 2.02 22.98 -2.39
C PHE A 65 1.08 24.01 -2.99
N THR A 66 0.46 24.86 -2.16
CA THR A 66 -0.50 25.86 -2.63
C THR A 66 -0.63 27.03 -1.64
N LYS A 67 -0.98 28.21 -2.18
CA LYS A 67 -1.30 29.41 -1.38
C LYS A 67 -2.81 29.64 -1.27
N SER A 68 -3.64 28.83 -1.93
CA SER A 68 -5.09 28.95 -1.90
C SER A 68 -5.65 28.35 -0.60
N ALA A 69 -6.29 29.17 0.23
CA ALA A 69 -6.91 28.72 1.47
C ALA A 69 -8.03 27.68 1.25
N GLU A 70 -8.75 27.79 0.14
CA GLU A 70 -9.80 26.83 -0.24
C GLU A 70 -9.22 25.45 -0.53
N VAL A 71 -8.12 25.39 -1.27
CA VAL A 71 -7.44 24.12 -1.58
C VAL A 71 -6.85 23.51 -0.31
N ILE A 72 -6.31 24.31 0.60
CA ILE A 72 -5.79 23.85 1.89
C ILE A 72 -6.91 23.21 2.74
N ALA A 73 -8.09 23.81 2.78
CA ALA A 73 -9.23 23.26 3.50
C ALA A 73 -9.66 21.89 2.93
N ILE A 74 -9.78 21.77 1.60
CA ILE A 74 -10.11 20.51 0.93
C ILE A 74 -9.02 19.44 1.17
N MET A 75 -7.76 19.84 1.19
CA MET A 75 -6.66 18.92 1.52
C MET A 75 -6.79 18.35 2.93
N ALA A 76 -7.16 19.18 3.90
CA ALA A 76 -7.35 18.75 5.28
C ALA A 76 -8.53 17.77 5.44
N GLU A 77 -9.64 18.03 4.73
CA GLU A 77 -10.80 17.12 4.72
C GLU A 77 -10.49 15.76 4.07
N CYS A 78 -9.70 15.76 3.01
CA CYS A 78 -9.33 14.53 2.31
C CYS A 78 -8.18 13.75 2.97
N ALA A 79 -7.41 14.35 3.87
CA ALA A 79 -6.23 13.74 4.48
C ALA A 79 -6.53 12.41 5.19
N PRO A 80 -7.59 12.25 6.02
CA PRO A 80 -7.87 10.98 6.67
C PRO A 80 -8.27 9.88 5.68
N ALA A 81 -9.05 10.21 4.66
CA ALA A 81 -9.43 9.24 3.61
C ALA A 81 -8.20 8.76 2.84
N MET A 82 -7.28 9.66 2.50
CA MET A 82 -6.02 9.34 1.84
C MET A 82 -5.14 8.45 2.71
N SER A 83 -5.07 8.71 4.02
CA SER A 83 -4.28 7.92 4.96
C SER A 83 -4.80 6.49 5.09
N ILE A 84 -6.12 6.31 5.16
CA ILE A 84 -6.77 4.99 5.16
C ILE A 84 -6.48 4.25 3.84
N ALA A 85 -6.60 4.94 2.71
CA ALA A 85 -6.31 4.36 1.41
C ALA A 85 -4.86 3.88 1.30
N LEU A 86 -3.88 4.64 1.82
CA LEU A 86 -2.46 4.26 1.85
C LEU A 86 -2.21 3.06 2.76
N LEU A 87 -2.86 3.00 3.92
CA LEU A 87 -2.76 1.85 4.82
C LEU A 87 -3.23 0.57 4.12
N LEU A 88 -4.42 0.62 3.51
CA LEU A 88 -5.00 -0.51 2.77
C LEU A 88 -4.15 -0.87 1.55
N HIS A 89 -3.66 0.13 0.81
CA HIS A 89 -2.79 -0.08 -0.35
C HIS A 89 -1.52 -0.85 0.03
N THR A 90 -0.81 -0.42 1.08
CA THR A 90 0.43 -1.07 1.51
C THR A 90 0.19 -2.50 2.00
N ALA A 91 -0.92 -2.75 2.72
CA ALA A 91 -1.32 -4.08 3.14
C ALA A 91 -1.66 -4.99 1.93
N SER A 92 -2.35 -4.44 0.94
CA SER A 92 -2.67 -5.16 -0.31
C SER A 92 -1.41 -5.51 -1.09
N MET A 93 -0.46 -4.58 -1.24
CA MET A 93 0.82 -4.82 -1.91
C MET A 93 1.64 -5.92 -1.21
N GLY A 94 1.65 -5.96 0.13
CA GLY A 94 2.29 -7.02 0.89
C GLY A 94 1.68 -8.39 0.64
N SER A 95 0.35 -8.49 0.63
CA SER A 95 -0.37 -9.74 0.35
C SER A 95 -0.20 -10.19 -1.11
N GLU A 96 -0.27 -9.27 -2.05
CA GLU A 96 -0.01 -9.52 -3.47
C GLU A 96 1.41 -10.04 -3.70
N GLY A 97 2.41 -9.44 -3.08
CA GLY A 97 3.78 -9.89 -3.16
C GLY A 97 3.97 -11.32 -2.65
N CYS A 98 3.29 -11.70 -1.56
CA CYS A 98 3.29 -13.07 -1.05
C CYS A 98 2.62 -14.05 -2.01
N LEU A 99 1.50 -13.68 -2.63
CA LEU A 99 0.79 -14.52 -3.61
C LEU A 99 1.60 -14.71 -4.89
N LEU A 100 2.25 -13.66 -5.39
CA LEU A 100 3.15 -13.72 -6.53
C LEU A 100 4.34 -14.65 -6.24
N ALA A 101 4.94 -14.51 -5.06
CA ALA A 101 6.04 -15.37 -4.63
C ALA A 101 5.63 -16.85 -4.54
N ALA A 102 4.41 -17.13 -4.09
CA ALA A 102 3.83 -18.46 -4.02
C ALA A 102 3.37 -19.00 -5.39
N ARG A 103 3.41 -18.20 -6.45
CA ARG A 103 2.94 -18.51 -7.81
C ARG A 103 1.45 -18.92 -7.87
N ASP A 104 0.63 -18.45 -6.95
CA ASP A 104 -0.80 -18.71 -6.95
C ASP A 104 -1.55 -17.71 -7.86
N MET A 105 -1.30 -17.85 -9.16
CA MET A 105 -1.86 -16.98 -10.20
C MET A 105 -3.38 -17.13 -10.33
N ARG A 106 -3.95 -18.30 -9.96
CA ARG A 106 -5.40 -18.54 -10.05
C ARG A 106 -6.15 -17.70 -9.04
N PHE A 107 -5.68 -17.68 -7.81
CA PHE A 107 -6.27 -16.86 -6.74
C PHE A 107 -6.13 -15.36 -7.06
N MET A 108 -4.97 -14.94 -7.51
CA MET A 108 -4.74 -13.56 -7.95
C MET A 108 -5.71 -13.13 -9.05
N SER A 109 -5.84 -13.93 -10.12
CA SER A 109 -6.78 -13.62 -11.21
C SER A 109 -8.20 -13.48 -10.73
N PHE A 110 -8.62 -14.32 -9.77
CA PHE A 110 -9.95 -14.22 -9.15
C PHE A 110 -10.14 -12.93 -8.36
N CYS A 111 -9.12 -12.48 -7.62
CA CYS A 111 -9.17 -11.22 -6.86
C CYS A 111 -9.18 -9.97 -7.77
N TYR A 112 -8.50 -10.02 -8.91
CA TYR A 112 -8.44 -8.89 -9.84
C TYR A 112 -9.64 -8.81 -10.81
N ALA A 113 -10.34 -9.91 -11.06
CA ALA A 113 -11.48 -9.95 -11.97
C ALA A 113 -12.58 -8.92 -11.63
N PRO A 114 -13.00 -8.75 -10.35
CA PRO A 114 -13.97 -7.71 -9.98
C PRO A 114 -13.46 -6.29 -10.23
N ASN A 115 -12.18 -6.03 -9.96
CA ASN A 115 -11.56 -4.72 -10.20
C ASN A 115 -11.52 -4.37 -11.69
N ALA A 116 -11.17 -5.34 -12.53
CA ALA A 116 -11.18 -5.17 -13.98
C ALA A 116 -12.60 -4.89 -14.49
N ALA A 117 -13.60 -5.59 -13.96
CA ALA A 117 -15.00 -5.37 -14.33
C ALA A 117 -15.52 -3.98 -13.92
N LEU A 118 -15.10 -3.48 -12.74
CA LEU A 118 -15.48 -2.14 -12.26
C LEU A 118 -14.76 -1.01 -13.01
N SER A 119 -13.53 -1.22 -13.48
CA SER A 119 -12.75 -0.22 -14.22
C SER A 119 -13.10 -0.13 -15.71
N SER A 120 -13.89 -1.07 -16.24
CA SER A 120 -14.35 -1.09 -17.63
C SER A 120 -15.63 -0.26 -17.87
N TRP A 121 -16.17 0.41 -16.85
CA TRP A 121 -17.28 1.36 -16.92
C TRP A 121 -16.76 2.80 -16.80
#